data_956a0f27f8a0ec8580af65cc3223a209
#
_entry.id   956a0f27f8a0ec8580af65cc3223a209
#
_cell.length_a   1.000
_cell.length_b   1.000
_cell.length_c   1.000
_cell.angle_alpha   90.00
_cell.angle_beta   90.00
_cell.angle_gamma   90.00
#
_symmetry.space_group_name_H-M   'P 1'
#
loop_
_entity.id
_entity.type
_entity.pdbx_description
1 polymer ?
#
loop_
_entity_poly.entity_id
_entity_poly.type
_entity_poly.pdbx_seq_one_letter_code
_entity_poly.pdbx_strand_id
1 'polypeptide(L)'
;MSKAVFEVILSHVDQKYQIVSRSSDITRLINGLHREEILAIGIMDTGTREDLEASVSWFAKNYNHGIHVITQSDRMAQDNYEDRFPDVTFIVFDVSPSLAERINALANTCGTTYFLVTRSDTELVAFDFNAMRTMMQSEEHPAVLTPLVFNKSKELIPTVRAPHMEKNQIEPLSFMPSTGTDSNLYPFLGLGLYDRALFQRLRGYDEAINGSYWQALDLGTRCWLYGYPIYSVNLMAIIFYSKQFLIEDRSESDGCDRFYTKALAVRMVKGRAVVRKAYRTNKRVLVSEVRPRAGLYRTDFATLSEKWNIPSDK
;
A
#
# COMPACT_ATOMS: atom_id res chain seq x y z
N MET A 1 41.00 -5.65 -8.65
CA MET A 1 39.76 -5.16 -8.01
C MET A 1 38.83 -4.71 -9.10
N SER A 2 37.82 -5.52 -9.44
CA SER A 2 36.82 -5.21 -10.46
C SER A 2 35.85 -4.21 -9.83
N LYS A 3 35.78 -2.99 -10.37
CA LYS A 3 34.70 -2.05 -10.02
C LYS A 3 33.39 -2.65 -10.51
N ALA A 4 32.47 -2.93 -9.58
CA ALA A 4 31.10 -3.26 -9.94
C ALA A 4 30.53 -2.09 -10.77
N VAL A 5 30.02 -2.40 -11.95
CA VAL A 5 29.35 -1.41 -12.81
C VAL A 5 27.92 -1.34 -12.32
N PHE A 6 27.52 -0.21 -11.76
CA PHE A 6 26.13 0.08 -11.43
C PHE A 6 25.43 0.59 -12.70
N GLU A 7 24.34 -0.05 -13.05
CA GLU A 7 23.48 0.42 -14.13
C GLU A 7 22.35 1.23 -13.52
N VAL A 8 22.37 2.55 -13.72
CA VAL A 8 21.27 3.46 -13.39
C VAL A 8 20.32 3.45 -14.57
N ILE A 9 19.18 2.80 -14.43
CA ILE A 9 18.14 2.84 -15.45
C ILE A 9 17.34 4.14 -15.29
N LEU A 10 17.71 5.15 -16.07
CA LEU A 10 16.94 6.40 -16.16
C LEU A 10 15.75 6.18 -17.12
N SER A 11 14.54 6.15 -16.62
CA SER A 11 13.37 6.30 -17.48
C SER A 11 13.06 7.80 -17.69
N HIS A 12 12.71 8.21 -18.91
CA HIS A 12 12.52 9.60 -19.35
C HIS A 12 11.20 10.24 -18.89
N VAL A 13 10.76 9.98 -17.70
CA VAL A 13 9.67 10.71 -17.03
C VAL A 13 10.28 11.30 -15.77
N ASP A 14 9.87 12.46 -15.30
CA ASP A 14 10.29 13.09 -14.04
C ASP A 14 10.15 12.09 -12.88
N GLN A 15 11.04 11.11 -12.84
CA GLN A 15 11.08 10.12 -11.74
C GLN A 15 11.72 10.81 -10.54
N LYS A 16 10.95 10.87 -9.47
CA LYS A 16 11.37 11.43 -8.18
C LYS A 16 12.36 10.52 -7.43
N TYR A 17 12.73 9.38 -8.02
CA TYR A 17 13.57 8.36 -7.40
C TYR A 17 14.48 7.68 -8.42
N GLN A 18 15.55 7.09 -7.93
CA GLN A 18 16.49 6.27 -8.68
C GLN A 18 16.37 4.81 -8.25
N ILE A 19 16.64 3.88 -9.16
CA ILE A 19 16.69 2.45 -8.87
C ILE A 19 18.16 2.05 -8.86
N VAL A 20 18.60 1.47 -7.75
CA VAL A 20 19.96 0.98 -7.56
C VAL A 20 19.90 -0.52 -7.27
N SER A 21 20.48 -1.34 -8.16
CA SER A 21 20.63 -2.79 -7.99
C SER A 21 21.97 -3.23 -8.51
N ARG A 22 22.54 -4.30 -7.96
CA ARG A 22 23.76 -4.88 -8.54
C ARG A 22 23.42 -5.67 -9.81
N SER A 23 24.32 -5.60 -10.81
CA SER A 23 24.16 -6.20 -12.14
C SER A 23 24.07 -7.74 -12.16
N SER A 24 24.12 -8.43 -11.02
CA SER A 24 23.86 -9.89 -10.90
C SER A 24 22.47 -10.27 -11.39
N ASP A 25 21.51 -9.36 -11.37
CA ASP A 25 20.16 -9.59 -11.90
C ASP A 25 20.13 -9.68 -13.42
N ILE A 26 21.05 -9.01 -14.12
CA ILE A 26 21.19 -9.09 -15.58
C ILE A 26 21.59 -10.52 -16.00
N THR A 27 22.42 -11.18 -15.21
CA THR A 27 22.86 -12.56 -15.49
C THR A 27 21.71 -13.56 -15.36
N ARG A 28 20.75 -13.32 -14.46
CA ARG A 28 19.51 -14.12 -14.34
C ARG A 28 18.58 -13.92 -15.53
N LEU A 29 18.51 -12.71 -16.09
CA LEU A 29 17.75 -12.38 -17.29
C LEU A 29 18.34 -13.07 -18.57
N ILE A 30 19.65 -13.15 -18.67
CA ILE A 30 20.35 -13.70 -19.86
C ILE A 30 20.26 -15.24 -19.90
N ASN A 31 20.21 -15.92 -18.75
CA ASN A 31 20.21 -17.38 -18.68
C ASN A 31 18.85 -18.05 -18.88
N GLY A 32 17.81 -17.33 -19.29
CA GLY A 32 16.51 -17.90 -19.69
C GLY A 32 15.71 -18.58 -18.55
N LEU A 33 16.17 -18.50 -17.33
CA LEU A 33 15.44 -18.95 -16.14
C LEU A 33 14.53 -17.83 -15.65
N HIS A 34 13.57 -17.41 -16.48
CA HIS A 34 12.44 -16.61 -16.04
C HIS A 34 11.58 -17.47 -15.10
N ARG A 35 11.96 -17.54 -13.85
CA ARG A 35 11.01 -17.81 -12.80
C ARG A 35 10.17 -16.54 -12.71
N GLU A 36 8.92 -16.59 -13.17
CA GLU A 36 7.99 -15.49 -12.93
C GLU A 36 7.94 -15.27 -11.41
N GLU A 37 8.57 -14.22 -10.94
CA GLU A 37 8.50 -13.85 -9.54
C GLU A 37 7.06 -13.41 -9.27
N ILE A 38 6.37 -14.18 -8.44
CA ILE A 38 4.97 -13.93 -8.13
C ILE A 38 4.83 -12.83 -7.08
N LEU A 39 5.82 -12.70 -6.19
CA LEU A 39 5.82 -11.78 -5.06
C LEU A 39 7.09 -10.94 -5.01
N ALA A 40 6.94 -9.64 -4.80
CA ALA A 40 8.02 -8.74 -4.36
C ALA A 40 7.78 -8.31 -2.91
N ILE A 41 8.85 -8.17 -2.15
CA ILE A 41 8.82 -7.69 -0.77
C ILE A 41 9.33 -6.25 -0.75
N GLY A 42 8.48 -5.30 -0.41
CA GLY A 42 8.81 -3.89 -0.28
C GLY A 42 8.97 -3.49 1.19
N ILE A 43 10.16 -3.05 1.57
CA ILE A 43 10.49 -2.60 2.92
C ILE A 43 10.64 -1.08 2.89
N MET A 44 9.73 -0.35 3.54
CA MET A 44 9.88 1.09 3.75
C MET A 44 10.91 1.32 4.86
N ASP A 45 11.98 2.02 4.53
CA ASP A 45 13.05 2.37 5.47
C ASP A 45 12.60 3.50 6.41
N THR A 46 12.07 3.12 7.57
CA THR A 46 11.41 4.00 8.55
C THR A 46 11.96 3.84 9.98
N GLY A 47 12.75 2.81 10.23
CA GLY A 47 13.38 2.51 11.50
C GLY A 47 14.83 2.99 11.59
N THR A 48 15.57 2.38 12.49
CA THR A 48 17.02 2.53 12.58
C THR A 48 17.71 1.70 11.49
N ARG A 49 19.02 1.85 11.38
CA ARG A 49 19.84 1.03 10.49
C ARG A 49 19.77 -0.46 10.88
N GLU A 50 19.86 -0.73 12.17
CA GLU A 50 19.78 -2.09 12.72
C GLU A 50 18.43 -2.72 12.44
N ASP A 51 17.35 -1.96 12.52
CA ASP A 51 16.01 -2.41 12.16
C ASP A 51 15.93 -2.83 10.68
N LEU A 52 16.52 -2.03 9.78
CA LEU A 52 16.55 -2.36 8.35
C LEU A 52 17.37 -3.63 8.10
N GLU A 53 18.55 -3.75 8.70
CA GLU A 53 19.41 -4.92 8.57
C GLU A 53 18.71 -6.20 9.06
N ALA A 54 18.04 -6.12 10.21
CA ALA A 54 17.28 -7.22 10.76
C ALA A 54 16.14 -7.64 9.83
N SER A 55 15.39 -6.66 9.32
CA SER A 55 14.27 -6.89 8.40
C SER A 55 14.74 -7.51 7.08
N VAL A 56 15.75 -6.95 6.41
CA VAL A 56 16.30 -7.48 5.16
C VAL A 56 16.85 -8.90 5.36
N SER A 57 17.64 -9.11 6.42
CA SER A 57 18.23 -10.41 6.72
C SER A 57 17.17 -11.48 7.00
N TRP A 58 16.10 -11.09 7.71
CA TRP A 58 14.99 -11.98 7.99
C TRP A 58 14.26 -12.42 6.71
N PHE A 59 13.94 -11.49 5.81
CA PHE A 59 13.30 -11.81 4.54
C PHE A 59 14.21 -12.63 3.64
N ALA A 60 15.48 -12.27 3.51
CA ALA A 60 16.45 -13.02 2.69
C ALA A 60 16.62 -14.47 3.16
N LYS A 61 16.53 -14.73 4.48
CA LYS A 61 16.66 -16.06 5.05
C LYS A 61 15.40 -16.91 4.88
N ASN A 62 14.21 -16.29 4.98
CA ASN A 62 12.95 -17.02 5.07
C ASN A 62 12.18 -17.08 3.75
N TYR A 63 12.46 -16.19 2.80
CA TYR A 63 11.73 -16.10 1.53
C TYR A 63 12.69 -15.91 0.35
N ASN A 64 12.46 -16.68 -0.70
CA ASN A 64 13.22 -16.57 -1.96
C ASN A 64 12.44 -15.66 -2.95
N HIS A 65 12.25 -14.39 -2.58
CA HIS A 65 11.56 -13.38 -3.37
C HIS A 65 12.42 -12.12 -3.49
N GLY A 66 12.19 -11.33 -4.54
CA GLY A 66 12.88 -10.06 -4.72
C GLY A 66 12.58 -9.07 -3.57
N ILE A 67 13.63 -8.57 -2.92
CA ILE A 67 13.54 -7.58 -1.85
C ILE A 67 13.81 -6.20 -2.43
N HIS A 68 12.90 -5.27 -2.17
CA HIS A 68 13.00 -3.88 -2.56
C HIS A 68 12.99 -3.01 -1.30
N VAL A 69 14.01 -2.19 -1.11
CA VAL A 69 14.09 -1.24 0.00
C VAL A 69 13.81 0.17 -0.52
N ILE A 70 12.84 0.84 0.07
CA ILE A 70 12.47 2.21 -0.28
C ILE A 70 13.12 3.15 0.75
N THR A 71 14.15 3.88 0.35
CA THR A 71 15.00 4.70 1.22
C THR A 71 15.27 6.09 0.64
N GLN A 72 16.10 6.87 1.32
CA GLN A 72 16.56 8.19 0.90
C GLN A 72 18.06 8.19 0.59
N SER A 73 18.50 9.09 -0.28
CA SER A 73 19.87 9.16 -0.76
C SER A 73 20.88 9.42 0.37
N ASP A 74 20.53 10.21 1.39
CA ASP A 74 21.35 10.47 2.56
C ASP A 74 21.57 9.21 3.41
N ARG A 75 20.52 8.42 3.64
CA ARG A 75 20.62 7.15 4.37
C ARG A 75 21.39 6.10 3.57
N MET A 76 21.15 6.02 2.27
CA MET A 76 21.85 5.12 1.36
C MET A 76 23.37 5.35 1.42
N ALA A 77 23.80 6.60 1.29
CA ALA A 77 25.22 6.98 1.33
C ALA A 77 25.86 6.81 2.72
N GLN A 78 25.12 7.17 3.77
CA GLN A 78 25.61 7.14 5.14
C GLN A 78 25.88 5.72 5.65
N ASP A 79 25.02 4.77 5.27
CA ASP A 79 25.03 3.41 5.78
C ASP A 79 25.65 2.40 4.80
N ASN A 80 26.07 2.82 3.62
CA ASN A 80 26.69 2.01 2.58
C ASN A 80 25.86 0.76 2.22
N TYR A 81 24.57 0.95 2.02
CA TYR A 81 23.61 -0.15 1.83
C TYR A 81 23.91 -1.02 0.61
N GLU A 82 24.46 -0.43 -0.46
CA GLU A 82 24.79 -1.13 -1.69
C GLU A 82 25.76 -2.30 -1.49
N ASP A 83 26.79 -2.07 -0.66
CA ASP A 83 27.79 -3.10 -0.37
C ASP A 83 27.31 -4.13 0.64
N ARG A 84 26.41 -3.72 1.51
CA ARG A 84 25.89 -4.57 2.60
C ARG A 84 24.80 -5.51 2.15
N PHE A 85 23.99 -5.11 1.19
CA PHE A 85 22.84 -5.85 0.69
C PHE A 85 22.88 -6.00 -0.84
N PRO A 86 23.82 -6.81 -1.36
CA PRO A 86 24.05 -6.90 -2.81
C PRO A 86 22.89 -7.47 -3.62
N ASP A 87 22.01 -8.23 -2.97
CA ASP A 87 20.84 -8.89 -3.61
C ASP A 87 19.54 -8.09 -3.45
N VAL A 88 19.62 -6.87 -2.91
CA VAL A 88 18.48 -5.97 -2.68
C VAL A 88 18.41 -4.92 -3.79
N THR A 89 17.21 -4.64 -4.28
CA THR A 89 16.95 -3.50 -5.13
C THR A 89 16.57 -2.30 -4.27
N PHE A 90 17.29 -1.20 -4.42
CA PHE A 90 17.00 0.05 -3.70
C PHE A 90 16.22 1.01 -4.58
N ILE A 91 15.14 1.57 -4.03
CA ILE A 91 14.36 2.67 -4.60
C ILE A 91 14.71 3.90 -3.78
N VAL A 92 15.54 4.77 -4.35
CA VAL A 92 16.23 5.84 -3.63
C VAL A 92 15.61 7.19 -3.99
N PHE A 93 15.11 7.91 -3.02
CA PHE A 93 14.55 9.24 -3.18
C PHE A 93 15.55 10.31 -2.70
N ASP A 94 15.66 11.42 -3.42
CA ASP A 94 16.51 12.55 -3.01
C ASP A 94 15.84 13.42 -1.94
N VAL A 95 14.50 13.40 -1.88
CA VAL A 95 13.70 14.13 -0.90
C VAL A 95 12.81 13.14 -0.15
N SER A 96 12.46 13.45 1.10
CA SER A 96 11.60 12.57 1.90
C SER A 96 10.28 12.29 1.20
N PRO A 97 10.04 11.03 0.76
CA PRO A 97 8.84 10.68 0.02
C PRO A 97 7.65 10.49 0.94
N SER A 98 6.47 10.84 0.45
CA SER A 98 5.18 10.49 1.06
C SER A 98 4.93 8.98 1.02
N LEU A 99 3.92 8.50 1.75
CA LEU A 99 3.48 7.11 1.68
C LEU A 99 3.09 6.72 0.24
N ALA A 100 2.35 7.61 -0.45
CA ALA A 100 1.93 7.41 -1.82
C ALA A 100 3.11 7.22 -2.77
N GLU A 101 4.10 8.10 -2.72
CA GLU A 101 5.29 8.02 -3.58
C GLU A 101 6.08 6.73 -3.34
N ARG A 102 6.25 6.31 -2.08
CA ARG A 102 6.94 5.05 -1.74
C ARG A 102 6.27 3.83 -2.35
N ILE A 103 4.95 3.68 -2.14
CA ILE A 103 4.22 2.48 -2.58
C ILE A 103 4.02 2.49 -4.09
N ASN A 104 3.77 3.66 -4.70
CA ASN A 104 3.69 3.79 -6.16
C ASN A 104 5.01 3.43 -6.83
N ALA A 105 6.15 3.89 -6.29
CA ALA A 105 7.47 3.56 -6.80
C ALA A 105 7.75 2.06 -6.72
N LEU A 106 7.42 1.40 -5.59
CA LEU A 106 7.53 -0.05 -5.45
C LEU A 106 6.71 -0.78 -6.51
N ALA A 107 5.42 -0.45 -6.66
CA ALA A 107 4.53 -1.09 -7.61
C ALA A 107 4.96 -0.88 -9.08
N ASN A 108 5.64 0.23 -9.38
CA ASN A 108 6.18 0.52 -10.72
C ASN A 108 7.50 -0.19 -10.97
N THR A 109 8.31 -0.43 -9.92
CA THR A 109 9.63 -1.06 -10.04
C THR A 109 9.55 -2.58 -10.05
N CYS A 110 8.72 -3.17 -9.19
CA CYS A 110 8.57 -4.63 -9.15
C CYS A 110 7.79 -5.15 -10.37
N GLY A 111 8.30 -6.24 -10.99
CA GLY A 111 7.65 -6.91 -12.14
C GLY A 111 6.68 -8.03 -11.76
N THR A 112 6.35 -8.17 -10.48
CA THR A 112 5.62 -9.32 -9.89
C THR A 112 4.10 -9.18 -9.95
N THR A 113 3.38 -10.29 -9.76
CA THR A 113 1.91 -10.27 -9.68
C THR A 113 1.42 -9.59 -8.41
N TYR A 114 2.09 -9.87 -7.28
CA TYR A 114 1.77 -9.30 -5.97
C TYR A 114 2.99 -8.57 -5.40
N PHE A 115 2.74 -7.59 -4.56
CA PHE A 115 3.79 -6.99 -3.75
C PHE A 115 3.34 -6.81 -2.31
N LEU A 116 4.22 -7.17 -1.39
CA LEU A 116 4.06 -6.95 0.05
C LEU A 116 4.63 -5.59 0.42
N VAL A 117 3.90 -4.80 1.18
CA VAL A 117 4.40 -3.57 1.79
C VAL A 117 4.58 -3.80 3.28
N THR A 118 5.80 -3.61 3.75
CA THR A 118 6.17 -3.67 5.16
C THR A 118 7.10 -2.50 5.52
N ARG A 119 7.59 -2.45 6.75
CA ARG A 119 8.44 -1.38 7.29
C ARG A 119 9.63 -1.98 8.00
N SER A 120 10.76 -1.26 7.99
CA SER A 120 11.96 -1.70 8.71
C SER A 120 11.79 -1.69 10.24
N ASP A 121 10.94 -0.80 10.79
CA ASP A 121 10.65 -0.72 12.22
C ASP A 121 9.59 -1.73 12.71
N THR A 122 9.40 -2.83 11.95
CA THR A 122 8.42 -3.88 12.25
C THR A 122 8.99 -5.28 12.07
N GLU A 123 8.48 -6.23 12.84
CA GLU A 123 8.70 -7.66 12.68
C GLU A 123 7.48 -8.33 12.05
N LEU A 124 7.69 -9.12 11.01
CA LEU A 124 6.67 -9.98 10.43
C LEU A 124 6.67 -11.32 11.16
N VAL A 125 5.68 -11.54 12.03
CA VAL A 125 5.61 -12.73 12.90
C VAL A 125 4.77 -13.86 12.34
N ALA A 126 3.90 -13.57 11.38
CA ALA A 126 3.13 -14.55 10.62
C ALA A 126 2.97 -14.08 9.17
N PHE A 127 3.16 -14.99 8.22
CA PHE A 127 2.95 -14.72 6.80
C PHE A 127 2.74 -16.02 6.02
N ASP A 128 1.49 -16.37 5.77
CA ASP A 128 1.13 -17.49 4.90
C ASP A 128 0.79 -16.97 3.49
N PHE A 129 1.84 -16.81 2.68
CA PHE A 129 1.68 -16.30 1.32
C PHE A 129 0.81 -17.20 0.44
N ASN A 130 0.85 -18.53 0.62
CA ASN A 130 0.08 -19.45 -0.22
C ASN A 130 -1.42 -19.32 0.06
N ALA A 131 -1.81 -19.26 1.32
CA ALA A 131 -3.20 -19.01 1.71
C ALA A 131 -3.68 -17.63 1.26
N MET A 132 -2.86 -16.58 1.46
CA MET A 132 -3.18 -15.23 0.99
C MET A 132 -3.32 -15.16 -0.53
N ARG A 133 -2.43 -15.81 -1.29
CA ARG A 133 -2.52 -15.89 -2.75
C ARG A 133 -3.82 -16.55 -3.19
N THR A 134 -4.24 -17.61 -2.52
CA THR A 134 -5.53 -18.28 -2.80
C THR A 134 -6.70 -17.32 -2.59
N MET A 135 -6.67 -16.53 -1.51
CA MET A 135 -7.68 -15.49 -1.27
C MET A 135 -7.67 -14.40 -2.34
N MET A 136 -6.49 -13.93 -2.77
CA MET A 136 -6.35 -12.92 -3.83
C MET A 136 -6.92 -13.41 -5.17
N GLN A 137 -6.90 -14.72 -5.42
CA GLN A 137 -7.43 -15.35 -6.63
C GLN A 137 -8.90 -15.79 -6.51
N SER A 138 -9.57 -15.50 -5.40
CA SER A 138 -10.98 -15.82 -5.21
C SER A 138 -11.89 -15.01 -6.16
N GLU A 139 -13.16 -15.39 -6.28
CA GLU A 139 -14.15 -14.66 -7.10
C GLU A 139 -14.33 -13.20 -6.65
N GLU A 140 -14.16 -12.90 -5.37
CA GLU A 140 -14.25 -11.55 -4.84
C GLU A 140 -13.06 -10.67 -5.24
N HIS A 141 -11.93 -11.29 -5.59
CA HIS A 141 -10.71 -10.66 -6.08
C HIS A 141 -10.30 -9.42 -5.27
N PRO A 142 -9.89 -9.58 -4.00
CA PRO A 142 -9.56 -8.45 -3.16
C PRO A 142 -8.34 -7.68 -3.71
N ALA A 143 -8.38 -6.35 -3.59
CA ALA A 143 -7.27 -5.51 -4.02
C ALA A 143 -6.09 -5.56 -3.05
N VAL A 144 -6.38 -5.70 -1.75
CA VAL A 144 -5.38 -5.71 -0.68
C VAL A 144 -5.80 -6.65 0.45
N LEU A 145 -4.84 -7.40 0.98
CA LEU A 145 -4.97 -8.12 2.25
C LEU A 145 -4.10 -7.43 3.29
N THR A 146 -4.68 -6.99 4.40
CA THR A 146 -3.98 -6.24 5.46
C THR A 146 -3.68 -7.13 6.66
N PRO A 147 -2.56 -6.88 7.38
CA PRO A 147 -2.14 -7.71 8.52
C PRO A 147 -2.94 -7.41 9.79
N LEU A 148 -2.87 -8.34 10.73
CA LEU A 148 -3.02 -8.02 12.14
C LEU A 148 -1.80 -7.21 12.58
N VAL A 149 -2.03 -6.12 13.33
CA VAL A 149 -0.95 -5.24 13.77
C VAL A 149 -0.91 -5.19 15.28
N PHE A 150 0.29 -5.37 15.83
CA PHE A 150 0.56 -5.35 17.25
C PHE A 150 1.51 -4.22 17.60
N ASN A 151 1.35 -3.65 18.78
CA ASN A 151 2.29 -2.68 19.33
C ASN A 151 3.53 -3.36 19.96
N LYS A 152 4.46 -2.59 20.50
CA LYS A 152 5.69 -3.10 21.14
C LYS A 152 5.41 -4.00 22.36
N SER A 153 4.25 -3.87 23.01
CA SER A 153 3.81 -4.73 24.11
C SER A 153 3.11 -5.99 23.63
N LYS A 154 3.06 -6.25 22.33
CA LYS A 154 2.35 -7.36 21.69
C LYS A 154 0.83 -7.31 21.90
N GLU A 155 0.28 -6.12 22.10
CA GLU A 155 -1.16 -5.91 22.16
C GLU A 155 -1.68 -5.65 20.74
N LEU A 156 -2.75 -6.36 20.37
CA LEU A 156 -3.44 -6.15 19.09
C LEU A 156 -4.03 -4.74 19.07
N ILE A 157 -3.91 -4.04 17.96
CA ILE A 157 -4.43 -2.69 17.79
C ILE A 157 -5.62 -2.65 16.83
N PRO A 158 -6.56 -1.70 17.01
CA PRO A 158 -7.76 -1.59 16.18
C PRO A 158 -7.40 -1.04 14.80
N THR A 159 -7.10 -1.91 13.84
CA THR A 159 -6.74 -1.57 12.46
C THR A 159 -7.83 -1.82 11.43
N VAL A 160 -8.91 -2.48 11.81
CA VAL A 160 -10.09 -2.64 10.94
C VAL A 160 -10.86 -1.31 10.91
N ARG A 161 -11.12 -0.83 9.69
CA ARG A 161 -11.81 0.43 9.44
C ARG A 161 -13.14 0.16 8.74
N ALA A 162 -14.22 0.73 9.27
CA ALA A 162 -15.53 0.73 8.61
C ALA A 162 -15.87 2.11 8.06
N PRO A 163 -16.49 2.21 6.88
CA PRO A 163 -16.92 3.48 6.33
C PRO A 163 -18.03 4.08 7.19
N HIS A 164 -17.84 5.32 7.61
CA HIS A 164 -18.82 6.09 8.33
C HIS A 164 -18.83 7.53 7.82
N MET A 165 -20.00 8.14 7.78
CA MET A 165 -20.16 9.52 7.32
C MET A 165 -21.16 10.25 8.22
N GLU A 166 -20.72 11.36 8.79
CA GLU A 166 -21.55 12.29 9.54
C GLU A 166 -21.49 13.68 8.93
N LYS A 167 -22.65 14.31 8.71
CA LYS A 167 -22.76 15.69 8.17
C LYS A 167 -21.89 15.98 6.93
N ASN A 168 -21.80 15.01 6.01
CA ASN A 168 -20.96 15.02 4.80
C ASN A 168 -19.43 14.91 5.07
N GLN A 169 -19.00 14.63 6.29
CA GLN A 169 -17.63 14.28 6.61
C GLN A 169 -17.49 12.77 6.70
N ILE A 170 -16.44 12.25 6.09
CA ILE A 170 -16.11 10.83 6.14
C ILE A 170 -15.18 10.62 7.32
N GLU A 171 -15.65 9.90 8.32
CA GLU A 171 -14.94 9.59 9.57
C GLU A 171 -14.98 8.08 9.85
N PRO A 172 -14.07 7.29 9.29
CA PRO A 172 -14.07 5.85 9.47
C PRO A 172 -14.00 5.45 10.95
N LEU A 173 -14.85 4.50 11.32
CA LEU A 173 -14.83 3.88 12.63
C LEU A 173 -13.72 2.85 12.71
N SER A 174 -13.14 2.67 13.90
CA SER A 174 -12.04 1.73 14.15
C SER A 174 -12.53 0.56 15.00
N PHE A 175 -12.21 -0.66 14.58
CA PHE A 175 -12.56 -1.90 15.26
C PHE A 175 -11.33 -2.78 15.45
N MET A 176 -11.37 -3.63 16.48
CA MET A 176 -10.39 -4.69 16.65
C MET A 176 -10.57 -5.72 15.53
N PRO A 177 -9.48 -6.20 14.91
CA PRO A 177 -9.58 -7.34 14.02
C PRO A 177 -10.12 -8.58 14.72
N SER A 178 -10.95 -9.35 14.00
CA SER A 178 -11.40 -10.65 14.48
C SER A 178 -10.32 -11.74 14.29
N THR A 179 -10.63 -12.96 14.71
CA THR A 179 -9.76 -14.13 14.47
C THR A 179 -9.87 -14.68 13.05
N GLY A 180 -10.72 -14.09 12.21
CA GLY A 180 -11.00 -14.53 10.84
C GLY A 180 -10.58 -13.51 9.79
N THR A 181 -11.52 -13.24 8.90
CA THR A 181 -11.39 -12.25 7.82
C THR A 181 -12.42 -11.14 8.03
N ASP A 182 -11.96 -9.91 8.13
CA ASP A 182 -12.82 -8.73 8.29
C ASP A 182 -12.74 -7.83 7.07
N SER A 183 -13.88 -7.27 6.65
CA SER A 183 -13.88 -6.18 5.68
C SER A 183 -13.16 -4.97 6.25
N ASN A 184 -12.19 -4.42 5.51
CA ASN A 184 -11.40 -3.28 5.93
C ASN A 184 -11.47 -2.16 4.90
N LEU A 185 -11.75 -0.92 5.32
CA LEU A 185 -11.92 0.19 4.39
C LEU A 185 -10.61 0.57 3.68
N TYR A 186 -9.48 0.55 4.41
CA TYR A 186 -8.18 0.90 3.85
C TYR A 186 -7.02 0.25 4.61
N PRO A 187 -5.84 0.09 3.96
CA PRO A 187 -4.66 -0.47 4.61
C PRO A 187 -4.03 0.53 5.59
N PHE A 188 -3.98 0.17 6.88
CA PHE A 188 -3.36 0.97 7.93
C PHE A 188 -1.87 1.18 7.63
N LEU A 189 -1.40 2.43 7.57
CA LEU A 189 -0.03 2.83 7.20
C LEU A 189 0.46 2.23 5.86
N GLY A 190 -0.44 1.82 4.99
CA GLY A 190 -0.11 1.19 3.72
C GLY A 190 0.35 -0.27 3.83
N LEU A 191 0.30 -0.88 5.02
CA LEU A 191 0.75 -2.25 5.24
C LEU A 191 -0.19 -3.28 4.61
N GLY A 192 0.36 -4.22 3.85
CA GLY A 192 -0.45 -5.28 3.25
C GLY A 192 0.16 -5.95 2.03
N LEU A 193 -0.51 -7.00 1.57
CA LEU A 193 -0.27 -7.67 0.30
C LEU A 193 -1.22 -7.10 -0.75
N TYR A 194 -0.69 -6.60 -1.84
CA TYR A 194 -1.41 -5.91 -2.91
C TYR A 194 -1.43 -6.74 -4.19
N ASP A 195 -2.56 -6.75 -4.90
CA ASP A 195 -2.61 -7.13 -6.31
C ASP A 195 -2.04 -5.96 -7.13
N ARG A 196 -0.91 -6.19 -7.79
CA ARG A 196 -0.21 -5.13 -8.55
C ARG A 196 -1.02 -4.66 -9.75
N ALA A 197 -1.66 -5.56 -10.48
CA ALA A 197 -2.45 -5.20 -11.66
C ALA A 197 -3.66 -4.35 -11.27
N LEU A 198 -4.37 -4.73 -10.22
CA LEU A 198 -5.48 -3.93 -9.68
C LEU A 198 -4.98 -2.59 -9.14
N PHE A 199 -3.88 -2.58 -8.39
CA PHE A 199 -3.30 -1.35 -7.86
C PHE A 199 -3.00 -0.35 -8.99
N GLN A 200 -2.36 -0.78 -10.07
CA GLN A 200 -2.06 0.07 -11.23
C GLN A 200 -3.34 0.49 -11.98
N ARG A 201 -4.30 -0.41 -12.15
CA ARG A 201 -5.61 -0.12 -12.76
C ARG A 201 -6.38 0.94 -11.97
N LEU A 202 -6.27 0.91 -10.64
CA LEU A 202 -6.83 1.91 -9.73
C LEU A 202 -5.99 3.20 -9.69
N ARG A 203 -4.84 3.26 -10.37
CA ARG A 203 -3.85 4.34 -10.39
C ARG A 203 -3.13 4.56 -9.06
N GLY A 204 -2.95 3.49 -8.30
CA GLY A 204 -2.22 3.54 -7.06
C GLY A 204 -2.73 4.56 -6.05
N TYR A 205 -1.84 5.03 -5.23
CA TYR A 205 -2.10 6.14 -4.30
C TYR A 205 -2.09 7.48 -5.03
N ASP A 206 -2.94 8.42 -4.62
CA ASP A 206 -2.96 9.78 -5.17
C ASP A 206 -1.88 10.65 -4.49
N GLU A 207 -0.77 10.89 -5.16
CA GLU A 207 0.35 11.70 -4.65
C GLU A 207 0.00 13.19 -4.47
N ALA A 208 -1.09 13.66 -5.05
CA ALA A 208 -1.57 15.03 -4.89
C ALA A 208 -2.43 15.22 -3.61
N ILE A 209 -2.53 14.18 -2.79
CA ILE A 209 -3.15 14.24 -1.46
C ILE A 209 -2.01 14.19 -0.44
N ASN A 210 -1.92 15.15 0.46
CA ASN A 210 -0.96 15.15 1.55
C ASN A 210 -1.50 14.34 2.74
N GLY A 211 -0.59 13.76 3.53
CA GLY A 211 -0.91 12.97 4.72
C GLY A 211 -1.21 11.50 4.40
N SER A 212 -0.49 10.62 5.07
CA SER A 212 -0.57 9.16 4.86
C SER A 212 -1.96 8.59 5.12
N TYR A 213 -2.66 9.12 6.11
CA TYR A 213 -4.05 8.76 6.42
C TYR A 213 -4.98 9.03 5.23
N TRP A 214 -4.94 10.25 4.66
CA TRP A 214 -5.80 10.64 3.54
C TRP A 214 -5.47 9.88 2.26
N GLN A 215 -4.19 9.60 2.04
CA GLN A 215 -3.74 8.77 0.92
C GLN A 215 -4.29 7.34 1.02
N ALA A 216 -4.19 6.72 2.21
CA ALA A 216 -4.70 5.37 2.43
C ALA A 216 -6.23 5.31 2.32
N LEU A 217 -6.92 6.28 2.91
CA LEU A 217 -8.37 6.39 2.85
C LEU A 217 -8.89 6.59 1.41
N ASP A 218 -8.18 7.39 0.59
CA ASP A 218 -8.52 7.60 -0.82
C ASP A 218 -8.41 6.30 -1.63
N LEU A 219 -7.27 5.60 -1.52
CA LEU A 219 -7.08 4.32 -2.22
C LEU A 219 -8.14 3.30 -1.81
N GLY A 220 -8.30 3.11 -0.50
CA GLY A 220 -9.24 2.11 0.02
C GLY A 220 -10.68 2.39 -0.37
N THR A 221 -11.11 3.65 -0.27
CA THR A 221 -12.44 4.06 -0.73
C THR A 221 -12.63 3.78 -2.22
N ARG A 222 -11.64 4.10 -3.08
CA ARG A 222 -11.72 3.81 -4.52
C ARG A 222 -11.81 2.31 -4.80
N CYS A 223 -11.05 1.48 -4.08
CA CYS A 223 -11.14 0.03 -4.19
C CYS A 223 -12.59 -0.43 -4.00
N TRP A 224 -13.19 -0.08 -2.88
CA TRP A 224 -14.57 -0.48 -2.56
C TRP A 224 -15.61 0.09 -3.52
N LEU A 225 -15.50 1.36 -3.90
CA LEU A 225 -16.44 1.98 -4.83
C LEU A 225 -16.40 1.34 -6.23
N TYR A 226 -15.26 0.76 -6.61
CA TYR A 226 -15.11 0.04 -7.89
C TYR A 226 -15.36 -1.47 -7.77
N GLY A 227 -15.69 -1.96 -6.57
CA GLY A 227 -16.04 -3.35 -6.32
C GLY A 227 -14.87 -4.28 -6.05
N TYR A 228 -13.73 -3.76 -5.59
CA TYR A 228 -12.57 -4.53 -5.18
C TYR A 228 -12.41 -4.44 -3.66
N PRO A 229 -12.74 -5.48 -2.91
CA PRO A 229 -12.69 -5.44 -1.45
C PRO A 229 -11.25 -5.38 -0.92
N ILE A 230 -11.14 -4.92 0.31
CA ILE A 230 -9.92 -4.99 1.14
C ILE A 230 -10.27 -5.78 2.38
N TYR A 231 -9.44 -6.74 2.75
CA TYR A 231 -9.67 -7.57 3.92
C TYR A 231 -8.52 -7.49 4.91
N SER A 232 -8.84 -7.47 6.20
CA SER A 232 -7.92 -7.77 7.29
C SER A 232 -7.92 -9.27 7.53
N VAL A 233 -6.73 -9.89 7.58
CA VAL A 233 -6.59 -11.34 7.66
C VAL A 233 -5.61 -11.75 8.76
N ASN A 234 -5.88 -12.87 9.44
CA ASN A 234 -4.99 -13.45 10.43
C ASN A 234 -3.80 -14.24 9.82
N LEU A 235 -3.75 -14.34 8.49
CA LEU A 235 -2.66 -15.00 7.75
C LEU A 235 -1.36 -14.18 7.72
N MET A 236 -1.42 -12.91 8.12
CA MET A 236 -0.28 -12.02 8.24
C MET A 236 -0.38 -11.22 9.53
N ALA A 237 0.73 -11.16 10.28
CA ALA A 237 0.82 -10.42 11.53
C ALA A 237 2.15 -9.67 11.63
N ILE A 238 2.08 -8.41 12.07
CA ILE A 238 3.21 -7.48 12.18
C ILE A 238 3.25 -6.90 13.60
N ILE A 239 4.45 -6.86 14.20
CA ILE A 239 4.70 -6.23 15.50
C ILE A 239 5.61 -5.02 15.29
N PHE A 240 5.26 -3.87 15.86
CA PHE A 240 6.14 -2.70 15.91
C PHE A 240 7.16 -2.82 17.04
N TYR A 241 8.46 -2.67 16.75
CA TYR A 241 9.52 -2.82 17.75
C TYR A 241 9.49 -1.76 18.84
N SER A 242 9.27 -0.51 18.49
CA SER A 242 9.45 0.63 19.40
C SER A 242 8.16 1.40 19.72
N LYS A 243 7.09 1.19 18.97
CA LYS A 243 5.88 2.01 19.08
C LYS A 243 4.82 1.37 19.98
N GLN A 244 4.47 2.07 21.06
CA GLN A 244 3.35 1.68 21.92
C GLN A 244 2.02 2.20 21.36
N PHE A 245 2.00 3.45 20.90
CA PHE A 245 0.81 4.06 20.32
C PHE A 245 1.02 4.27 18.83
N LEU A 246 0.11 3.74 18.05
CA LEU A 246 0.08 3.86 16.59
C LEU A 246 -1.12 4.72 16.21
N ILE A 247 -0.88 6.02 16.13
CA ILE A 247 -1.91 7.04 15.85
C ILE A 247 -1.74 7.52 14.41
N GLU A 248 -2.84 7.54 13.65
CA GLU A 248 -2.88 8.19 12.33
C GLU A 248 -3.17 9.67 12.51
N ASP A 249 -2.40 10.50 11.84
CA ASP A 249 -2.70 11.94 11.74
C ASP A 249 -3.87 12.14 10.78
N ARG A 250 -5.04 12.43 11.34
CA ARG A 250 -6.30 12.67 10.60
C ARG A 250 -6.58 14.16 10.39
N SER A 251 -5.66 15.03 10.76
CA SER A 251 -5.81 16.47 10.53
C SER A 251 -6.02 16.76 9.04
N GLU A 252 -6.76 17.80 8.75
CA GLU A 252 -6.96 18.24 7.36
C GLU A 252 -5.61 18.57 6.72
N SER A 253 -5.44 18.13 5.49
CA SER A 253 -4.25 18.35 4.70
C SER A 253 -4.60 18.79 3.28
N ASP A 254 -3.61 19.31 2.57
CA ASP A 254 -3.78 19.70 1.18
C ASP A 254 -4.18 18.46 0.34
N GLY A 255 -5.14 18.65 -0.54
CA GLY A 255 -5.64 17.58 -1.40
C GLY A 255 -6.83 16.80 -0.83
N CYS A 256 -7.29 17.04 0.41
CA CYS A 256 -8.50 16.41 0.95
C CYS A 256 -9.73 16.58 0.03
N ASP A 257 -9.85 17.73 -0.64
CA ASP A 257 -10.93 17.98 -1.61
C ASP A 257 -10.91 16.98 -2.78
N ARG A 258 -9.75 16.46 -3.14
CA ARG A 258 -9.59 15.42 -4.17
C ARG A 258 -10.24 14.13 -3.69
N PHE A 259 -9.92 13.71 -2.46
CA PHE A 259 -10.51 12.54 -1.83
C PHE A 259 -12.04 12.69 -1.75
N TYR A 260 -12.56 13.78 -1.15
CA TYR A 260 -14.00 14.00 -1.04
C TYR A 260 -14.72 14.02 -2.40
N THR A 261 -14.08 14.59 -3.42
CA THR A 261 -14.64 14.58 -4.79
C THR A 261 -14.75 13.16 -5.34
N LYS A 262 -13.71 12.34 -5.21
CA LYS A 262 -13.70 10.95 -5.69
C LYS A 262 -14.68 10.07 -4.90
N ALA A 263 -14.77 10.27 -3.59
CA ALA A 263 -15.62 9.48 -2.72
C ALA A 263 -17.12 9.82 -2.85
N LEU A 264 -17.48 11.11 -2.99
CA LEU A 264 -18.87 11.57 -2.82
C LEU A 264 -19.54 12.11 -4.09
N ALA A 265 -18.78 12.37 -5.17
CA ALA A 265 -19.38 12.96 -6.38
C ALA A 265 -20.15 11.97 -7.25
N VAL A 266 -20.13 10.69 -6.95
CA VAL A 266 -20.91 9.66 -7.65
C VAL A 266 -22.02 9.16 -6.75
N ARG A 267 -23.23 9.03 -7.31
CA ARG A 267 -24.39 8.40 -6.67
C ARG A 267 -24.95 7.32 -7.59
N MET A 268 -25.32 6.20 -6.99
CA MET A 268 -25.98 5.13 -7.73
C MET A 268 -27.49 5.40 -7.80
N VAL A 269 -28.00 5.58 -9.00
CA VAL A 269 -29.44 5.81 -9.25
C VAL A 269 -29.93 4.73 -10.20
N LYS A 270 -30.83 3.87 -9.74
CA LYS A 270 -31.36 2.74 -10.53
C LYS A 270 -30.25 1.91 -11.20
N GLY A 271 -29.17 1.59 -10.44
CA GLY A 271 -28.03 0.80 -10.92
C GLY A 271 -27.06 1.54 -11.86
N ARG A 272 -27.21 2.85 -12.05
CA ARG A 272 -26.32 3.66 -12.90
C ARG A 272 -25.60 4.72 -12.07
N ALA A 273 -24.31 4.89 -12.35
CA ALA A 273 -23.50 5.94 -11.74
C ALA A 273 -23.88 7.32 -12.30
N VAL A 274 -24.29 8.22 -11.44
CA VAL A 274 -24.64 9.61 -11.78
C VAL A 274 -23.66 10.54 -11.08
N VAL A 275 -22.93 11.36 -11.85
CA VAL A 275 -21.99 12.33 -11.32
C VAL A 275 -22.70 13.60 -10.89
N ARG A 276 -22.51 14.00 -9.64
CA ARG A 276 -23.07 15.22 -9.04
C ARG A 276 -21.97 16.02 -8.34
N LYS A 277 -22.24 17.28 -8.06
CA LYS A 277 -21.40 18.04 -7.14
C LYS A 277 -21.58 17.47 -5.73
N ALA A 278 -20.47 17.20 -5.06
CA ALA A 278 -20.43 16.81 -3.66
C ALA A 278 -20.06 18.00 -2.78
N TYR A 279 -20.20 17.83 -1.48
CA TYR A 279 -19.56 18.70 -0.50
C TYR A 279 -18.04 18.71 -0.76
N ARG A 280 -17.39 19.87 -0.72
CA ARG A 280 -15.95 20.03 -1.02
C ARG A 280 -15.55 19.50 -2.41
N THR A 281 -16.26 19.92 -3.48
CA THR A 281 -15.95 19.48 -4.84
C THR A 281 -14.75 20.21 -5.42
N ASN A 282 -13.67 19.47 -5.73
CA ASN A 282 -12.60 19.91 -6.60
C ASN A 282 -13.03 19.77 -8.07
N LYS A 283 -13.29 20.90 -8.74
CA LYS A 283 -13.81 20.94 -10.12
C LYS A 283 -12.87 20.25 -11.11
N ARG A 284 -11.55 20.38 -10.96
CA ARG A 284 -10.56 19.76 -11.83
C ARG A 284 -10.63 18.25 -11.72
N VAL A 285 -10.60 17.71 -10.51
CA VAL A 285 -10.71 16.28 -10.23
C VAL A 285 -12.05 15.71 -10.73
N LEU A 286 -13.14 16.44 -10.50
CA LEU A 286 -14.46 16.03 -11.00
C LEU A 286 -14.48 15.82 -12.52
N VAL A 287 -13.86 16.73 -13.27
CA VAL A 287 -13.84 16.67 -14.75
C VAL A 287 -12.80 15.69 -15.27
N SER A 288 -11.58 15.71 -14.73
CA SER A 288 -10.46 14.92 -15.28
C SER A 288 -10.39 13.47 -14.74
N GLU A 289 -10.96 13.21 -13.58
CA GLU A 289 -10.83 11.90 -12.93
C GLU A 289 -12.17 11.19 -12.72
N VAL A 290 -13.16 11.87 -12.11
CA VAL A 290 -14.42 11.21 -11.74
C VAL A 290 -15.31 10.96 -12.96
N ARG A 291 -15.56 11.99 -13.78
CA ARG A 291 -16.44 11.84 -14.95
C ARG A 291 -16.01 10.78 -15.95
N PRO A 292 -14.73 10.71 -16.36
CA PRO A 292 -14.28 9.68 -17.30
C PRO A 292 -14.37 8.26 -16.74
N ARG A 293 -14.39 8.12 -15.40
CA ARG A 293 -14.42 6.82 -14.71
C ARG A 293 -15.75 6.51 -14.05
N ALA A 294 -16.77 7.31 -14.26
CA ALA A 294 -18.07 7.09 -13.63
C ALA A 294 -18.61 5.67 -13.86
N GLY A 295 -18.35 5.09 -15.04
CA GLY A 295 -18.75 3.71 -15.37
C GLY A 295 -18.02 2.61 -14.58
N LEU A 296 -16.94 2.92 -13.87
CA LEU A 296 -16.21 1.96 -13.02
C LEU A 296 -16.88 1.80 -11.65
N TYR A 297 -17.65 2.79 -11.19
CA TYR A 297 -18.31 2.72 -9.89
C TYR A 297 -19.36 1.61 -9.88
N ARG A 298 -19.27 0.74 -8.88
CA ARG A 298 -20.23 -0.35 -8.62
C ARG A 298 -21.18 -0.02 -7.48
N THR A 299 -20.74 0.88 -6.60
CA THR A 299 -21.52 1.41 -5.49
C THR A 299 -21.18 2.89 -5.27
N ASP A 300 -21.93 3.57 -4.43
CA ASP A 300 -21.58 4.90 -3.90
C ASP A 300 -21.26 4.80 -2.40
N PHE A 301 -20.63 5.84 -1.84
CA PHE A 301 -20.17 5.83 -0.46
C PHE A 301 -21.31 5.68 0.56
N ALA A 302 -22.47 6.27 0.32
CA ALA A 302 -23.63 6.12 1.20
C ALA A 302 -24.11 4.67 1.24
N THR A 303 -24.31 4.07 0.06
CA THR A 303 -24.69 2.67 -0.05
C THR A 303 -23.65 1.73 0.53
N LEU A 304 -22.34 2.04 0.35
CA LEU A 304 -21.25 1.29 0.95
C LEU A 304 -21.33 1.33 2.48
N SER A 305 -21.52 2.51 3.06
CA SER A 305 -21.62 2.71 4.52
C SER A 305 -22.83 2.00 5.11
N GLU A 306 -24.00 2.07 4.43
CA GLU A 306 -25.23 1.43 4.89
C GLU A 306 -25.15 -0.11 4.87
N LYS A 307 -24.45 -0.67 3.88
CA LYS A 307 -24.34 -2.13 3.69
C LYS A 307 -23.12 -2.76 4.37
N TRP A 308 -22.31 -1.96 5.04
CA TRP A 308 -21.10 -2.46 5.67
C TRP A 308 -21.41 -3.37 6.86
N ASN A 309 -20.87 -4.58 6.82
CA ASN A 309 -20.97 -5.49 7.95
C ASN A 309 -19.97 -5.05 9.02
N ILE A 310 -20.46 -4.42 10.06
CA ILE A 310 -19.64 -4.07 11.23
C ILE A 310 -19.31 -5.37 11.96
N PRO A 311 -18.02 -5.62 12.28
CA PRO A 311 -17.66 -6.74 13.14
C PRO A 311 -18.52 -6.69 14.43
N SER A 312 -19.29 -7.74 14.68
CA SER A 312 -20.06 -7.81 15.94
C SER A 312 -19.06 -8.03 17.07
N ASP A 313 -19.06 -7.12 18.05
CA ASP A 313 -18.42 -7.36 19.34
C ASP A 313 -18.98 -8.67 19.92
N LYS A 314 -18.19 -9.74 19.87
CA LYS A 314 -18.45 -10.99 20.58
C LYS A 314 -17.42 -11.14 21.68
#